data_79150c0e66c9dd63a40247df00a068ca
#
_entry.id   79150c0e66c9dd63a40247df00a068ca
#
_cell.length_a   1.000
_cell.length_b   1.000
_cell.length_c   1.000
_cell.angle_alpha   90.00
_cell.angle_beta   90.00
_cell.angle_gamma   90.00
#
_symmetry.space_group_name_H-M   'P 1'
#
loop_
_entity.id
_entity.type
_entity.pdbx_description
1 polymer ?
#
loop_
_entity_poly.entity_id
_entity_poly.type
_entity_poly.pdbx_seq_one_letter_code
_entity_poly.pdbx_strand_id
1 'polypeptide(L)'
;MQRLRAVGGTFIRLEWADKTHDNATLPNAEHTWQGEHLVTQSEATGRFSDACALMISAKPLAGNLNPSLQMGDAAHPVRIYFWDATRGPAILEATGRETTKRTEQVFPAQGQYATGKWAVTMQLPDLPPGTPVAVAIWNGSQLDRDGRKYFSIWQPLR
;
A
#
# COMPACT_ATOMS: atom_id res chain seq x y z
N MET A 1 -13.33 -2.09 2.77
CA MET A 1 -12.43 -2.04 3.94
C MET A 1 -13.24 -2.27 5.20
N GLN A 2 -12.78 -3.14 6.06
CA GLN A 2 -13.36 -3.41 7.38
C GLN A 2 -12.31 -3.11 8.45
N ARG A 3 -12.75 -2.67 9.61
CA ARG A 3 -11.90 -2.38 10.77
C ARG A 3 -12.40 -3.16 11.99
N LEU A 4 -11.46 -3.69 12.75
CA LEU A 4 -11.68 -4.25 14.09
C LEU A 4 -10.62 -3.69 15.03
N ARG A 5 -11.04 -3.19 16.18
CA ARG A 5 -10.15 -2.81 17.27
C ARG A 5 -10.09 -3.93 18.31
N ALA A 6 -8.88 -4.38 18.65
CA ALA A 6 -8.68 -5.43 19.63
C ALA A 6 -7.48 -5.09 20.52
N VAL A 7 -7.29 -5.88 21.57
CA VAL A 7 -6.05 -5.81 22.37
C VAL A 7 -4.88 -6.08 21.44
N GLY A 8 -3.95 -5.12 21.33
CA GLY A 8 -2.77 -5.23 20.45
C GLY A 8 -2.82 -4.35 19.20
N GLY A 9 -3.88 -3.56 18.98
CA GLY A 9 -3.91 -2.58 17.89
C GLY A 9 -5.19 -2.55 17.07
N THR A 10 -5.09 -1.93 15.92
CA THR A 10 -6.17 -1.82 14.93
C THR A 10 -5.95 -2.85 13.84
N PHE A 11 -6.94 -3.69 13.59
CA PHE A 11 -6.94 -4.63 12.46
C PHE A 11 -7.72 -4.02 11.31
N ILE A 12 -7.08 -3.94 10.16
CA ILE A 12 -7.68 -3.48 8.90
C ILE A 12 -7.75 -4.67 7.95
N ARG A 13 -8.94 -4.93 7.42
CA ARG A 13 -9.16 -5.91 6.36
C ARG A 13 -9.51 -5.20 5.07
N LEU A 14 -8.71 -5.42 4.05
CA LEU A 14 -8.95 -4.98 2.68
C LEU A 14 -9.42 -6.18 1.86
N GLU A 15 -10.47 -5.99 1.08
CA GLU A 15 -10.96 -7.00 0.15
C GLU A 15 -11.18 -6.36 -1.23
N TRP A 16 -10.74 -7.05 -2.27
CA TRP A 16 -11.00 -6.65 -3.65
C TRP A 16 -11.19 -7.85 -4.55
N ALA A 17 -11.99 -7.66 -5.60
CA ALA A 17 -12.15 -8.65 -6.64
C ALA A 17 -10.92 -8.66 -7.55
N ASP A 18 -10.40 -9.84 -7.83
CA ASP A 18 -9.33 -10.06 -8.76
C ASP A 18 -9.55 -11.40 -9.48
N LYS A 19 -9.45 -11.40 -10.79
CA LYS A 19 -9.67 -12.60 -11.59
C LYS A 19 -8.47 -13.54 -11.59
N THR A 20 -7.31 -13.02 -11.23
CA THR A 20 -6.03 -13.73 -11.25
C THR A 20 -5.42 -13.74 -9.85
N HIS A 21 -4.60 -14.73 -9.59
CA HIS A 21 -3.80 -14.85 -8.37
C HIS A 21 -2.34 -14.63 -8.74
N ASP A 22 -1.92 -13.37 -8.72
CA ASP A 22 -0.57 -12.98 -9.12
C ASP A 22 0.32 -12.87 -7.87
N ASN A 23 1.00 -13.97 -7.55
CA ASN A 23 1.87 -14.11 -6.38
C ASN A 23 3.32 -14.44 -6.74
N ALA A 24 3.70 -14.29 -8.01
CA ALA A 24 5.05 -14.48 -8.48
C ALA A 24 5.69 -13.15 -8.82
N THR A 25 6.78 -12.81 -8.16
CA THR A 25 7.67 -11.74 -8.62
C THR A 25 8.67 -12.33 -9.58
N LEU A 26 8.85 -11.67 -10.71
CA LEU A 26 9.96 -11.97 -11.57
C LEU A 26 11.26 -11.54 -10.88
N PRO A 27 12.25 -12.44 -10.78
CA PRO A 27 13.45 -12.16 -9.98
C PRO A 27 14.27 -10.95 -10.43
N ASN A 28 14.05 -10.42 -11.62
CA ASN A 28 14.86 -9.37 -12.23
C ASN A 28 14.06 -8.17 -12.74
N ALA A 29 12.87 -7.90 -12.20
CA ALA A 29 12.18 -6.66 -12.50
C ALA A 29 12.89 -5.50 -11.76
N GLU A 30 13.96 -5.01 -12.34
CA GLU A 30 14.61 -3.79 -11.86
C GLU A 30 13.79 -2.57 -12.31
N HIS A 31 13.40 -1.76 -11.36
CA HIS A 31 12.76 -0.47 -11.61
C HIS A 31 13.83 0.59 -11.65
N THR A 32 14.02 1.19 -12.80
CA THR A 32 14.96 2.30 -12.95
C THR A 32 14.17 3.57 -13.22
N TRP A 33 14.36 4.59 -12.42
CA TRP A 33 13.88 5.92 -12.72
C TRP A 33 14.72 6.51 -13.86
N GLN A 34 14.07 6.89 -14.94
CA GLN A 34 14.69 7.66 -16.01
C GLN A 34 14.02 9.03 -16.09
N GLY A 35 14.61 10.02 -15.42
CA GLY A 35 13.99 11.33 -15.25
C GLY A 35 12.70 11.26 -14.43
N GLU A 36 11.60 11.78 -14.99
CA GLU A 36 10.29 11.75 -14.33
C GLU A 36 9.49 10.46 -14.60
N HIS A 37 10.05 9.52 -15.38
CA HIS A 37 9.38 8.30 -15.78
C HIS A 37 10.00 7.08 -15.11
N LEU A 38 9.14 6.24 -14.52
CA LEU A 38 9.54 4.92 -14.06
C LEU A 38 9.55 3.97 -15.26
N VAL A 39 10.73 3.52 -15.65
CA VAL A 39 10.89 2.53 -16.72
C VAL A 39 10.98 1.15 -16.10
N THR A 40 10.04 0.30 -16.43
CA THR A 40 10.05 -1.10 -16.05
C THR A 40 10.71 -1.91 -17.16
N GLN A 41 11.86 -2.49 -16.92
CA GLN A 41 12.60 -3.26 -17.93
C GLN A 41 12.04 -4.66 -18.20
N SER A 42 10.95 -5.08 -17.58
CA SER A 42 10.43 -6.43 -17.81
C SER A 42 9.16 -6.45 -18.66
N GLU A 43 9.22 -5.93 -19.87
CA GLU A 43 8.17 -6.19 -20.85
C GLU A 43 8.09 -7.68 -21.25
N ALA A 44 9.11 -8.47 -20.95
CA ALA A 44 9.22 -9.84 -21.42
C ALA A 44 8.32 -10.85 -20.71
N THR A 45 7.73 -10.53 -19.57
CA THR A 45 6.97 -11.52 -18.79
C THR A 45 5.66 -11.03 -18.19
N GLY A 46 5.37 -9.74 -18.30
CA GLY A 46 4.02 -9.18 -18.19
C GLY A 46 3.24 -9.43 -16.89
N ARG A 47 3.90 -9.77 -15.78
CA ARG A 47 3.19 -9.98 -14.50
C ARG A 47 3.96 -9.38 -13.34
N PHE A 48 3.24 -8.64 -12.53
CA PHE A 48 3.69 -8.22 -11.20
C PHE A 48 2.86 -8.95 -10.15
N SER A 49 3.31 -8.94 -8.91
CA SER A 49 2.51 -9.48 -7.82
C SER A 49 1.38 -8.52 -7.46
N ASP A 50 0.25 -9.10 -7.06
CA ASP A 50 -0.84 -8.35 -6.47
C ASP A 50 -0.39 -7.71 -5.16
N ALA A 51 -0.84 -6.51 -4.89
CA ALA A 51 -0.46 -5.78 -3.71
C ALA A 51 -1.56 -4.83 -3.22
N CYS A 52 -1.48 -4.45 -1.96
CA CYS A 52 -2.31 -3.40 -1.40
C CYS A 52 -1.53 -2.55 -0.39
N ALA A 53 -2.02 -1.36 -0.12
CA ALA A 53 -1.45 -0.48 0.88
C ALA A 53 -2.51 0.33 1.61
N LEU A 54 -2.21 0.65 2.87
CA LEU A 54 -2.89 1.66 3.65
C LEU A 54 -1.90 2.78 3.97
N MET A 55 -2.24 4.00 3.59
CA MET A 55 -1.46 5.20 3.86
C MET A 55 -2.12 6.01 4.96
N ILE A 56 -1.33 6.47 5.92
CA ILE A 56 -1.71 7.39 6.99
C ILE A 56 -0.71 8.55 7.07
N SER A 57 -1.08 9.61 7.78
CA SER A 57 -0.09 10.63 8.17
C SER A 57 0.95 10.02 9.11
N ALA A 58 2.23 10.32 8.91
CA ALA A 58 3.31 9.89 9.80
C ALA A 58 3.41 10.78 11.05
N LYS A 59 2.72 11.92 11.08
CA LYS A 59 2.69 12.88 12.20
C LYS A 59 1.24 13.23 12.54
N PRO A 60 0.96 13.69 13.76
CA PRO A 60 -0.33 14.26 14.09
C PRO A 60 -0.68 15.40 13.11
N LEU A 61 -1.92 15.39 12.63
CA LEU A 61 -2.41 16.43 11.71
C LEU A 61 -2.89 17.63 12.51
N ALA A 62 -2.54 18.83 12.06
CA ALA A 62 -3.08 20.07 12.58
C ALA A 62 -4.36 20.43 11.79
N GLY A 63 -5.49 20.48 12.46
CA GLY A 63 -6.78 20.78 11.82
C GLY A 63 -7.23 19.68 10.86
N ASN A 64 -7.86 20.07 9.75
CA ASN A 64 -8.42 19.18 8.74
C ASN A 64 -7.51 18.95 7.52
N LEU A 65 -6.22 19.26 7.64
CA LEU A 65 -5.26 19.12 6.55
C LEU A 65 -4.79 17.68 6.43
N ASN A 66 -5.09 17.06 5.31
CA ASN A 66 -4.53 15.75 4.97
C ASN A 66 -3.21 15.91 4.19
N PRO A 67 -2.27 14.97 4.31
CA PRO A 67 -1.08 14.93 3.46
C PRO A 67 -1.46 14.84 1.99
N SER A 68 -0.55 15.25 1.10
CA SER A 68 -0.74 15.02 -0.33
C SER A 68 -0.93 13.55 -0.63
N LEU A 69 -1.90 13.19 -1.48
CA LEU A 69 -2.08 11.83 -1.99
C LEU A 69 -0.89 11.37 -2.86
N GLN A 70 -0.03 12.30 -3.26
CA GLN A 70 1.22 12.02 -3.97
C GLN A 70 2.37 11.67 -3.01
N MET A 71 2.12 10.84 -2.02
CA MET A 71 3.09 10.35 -1.05
C MET A 71 3.51 11.39 0.01
N GLY A 72 2.58 12.27 0.39
CA GLY A 72 2.85 13.33 1.35
C GLY A 72 3.69 14.48 0.78
N ASP A 73 4.26 15.25 1.69
CA ASP A 73 5.21 16.33 1.46
C ASP A 73 6.13 16.48 2.69
N ALA A 74 7.10 17.39 2.63
CA ALA A 74 8.08 17.59 3.71
C ALA A 74 7.42 18.01 5.04
N ALA A 75 6.33 18.79 4.99
CA ALA A 75 5.58 19.22 6.18
C ALA A 75 4.66 18.11 6.70
N HIS A 76 4.10 17.31 5.79
CA HIS A 76 3.10 16.27 6.06
C HIS A 76 3.59 14.92 5.51
N PRO A 77 4.60 14.30 6.15
CA PRO A 77 5.10 12.99 5.74
C PRO A 77 4.02 11.92 5.94
N VAL A 78 4.11 10.86 5.16
CA VAL A 78 3.20 9.72 5.24
C VAL A 78 3.93 8.46 5.62
N ARG A 79 3.19 7.56 6.28
CA ARG A 79 3.56 6.17 6.54
C ARG A 79 2.63 5.27 5.78
N ILE A 80 3.19 4.24 5.16
CA ILE A 80 2.46 3.34 4.27
C ILE A 80 2.69 1.91 4.74
N TYR A 81 1.62 1.25 5.11
CA TYR A 81 1.59 -0.18 5.41
C TYR A 81 1.29 -0.91 4.11
N PHE A 82 2.33 -1.43 3.50
CA PHE A 82 2.30 -2.09 2.21
C PHE A 82 2.34 -3.61 2.39
N TRP A 83 1.52 -4.32 1.63
CA TRP A 83 1.56 -5.77 1.54
C TRP A 83 1.62 -6.20 0.08
N ASP A 84 2.48 -7.15 -0.21
CA ASP A 84 2.74 -7.72 -1.54
C ASP A 84 2.56 -9.24 -1.47
N ALA A 85 1.86 -9.82 -2.44
CA ALA A 85 1.51 -11.25 -2.43
C ALA A 85 2.73 -12.18 -2.47
N THR A 86 3.89 -11.67 -2.92
CA THR A 86 5.13 -12.44 -2.98
C THR A 86 6.08 -12.13 -1.82
N ARG A 87 6.22 -10.83 -1.50
CA ARG A 87 7.24 -10.33 -0.57
C ARG A 87 6.71 -10.14 0.85
N GLY A 88 5.39 -10.19 1.02
CA GLY A 88 4.75 -9.94 2.30
C GLY A 88 4.72 -8.46 2.70
N PRO A 89 4.61 -8.19 4.03
CA PRO A 89 4.44 -6.84 4.55
C PRO A 89 5.73 -6.01 4.56
N ALA A 90 5.58 -4.70 4.38
CA ALA A 90 6.64 -3.71 4.53
C ALA A 90 6.06 -2.37 5.00
N ILE A 91 6.78 -1.66 5.85
CA ILE A 91 6.45 -0.26 6.18
C ILE A 91 7.32 0.65 5.33
N LEU A 92 6.66 1.57 4.63
CA LEU A 92 7.32 2.59 3.83
C LEU A 92 7.03 3.96 4.44
N GLU A 93 7.97 4.89 4.27
CA GLU A 93 7.81 6.29 4.64
C GLU A 93 8.15 7.18 3.45
N ALA A 94 7.43 8.29 3.31
CA ALA A 94 7.65 9.23 2.23
C ALA A 94 7.33 10.67 2.64
N THR A 95 8.01 11.61 2.01
CA THR A 95 7.84 13.06 2.12
C THR A 95 7.58 13.69 0.74
N GLY A 96 6.95 12.94 -0.16
CA GLY A 96 6.69 13.27 -1.56
C GLY A 96 7.01 12.08 -2.47
N ARG A 97 6.70 12.20 -3.76
CA ARG A 97 7.12 11.23 -4.78
C ARG A 97 8.63 11.00 -4.69
N GLU A 98 9.20 9.96 -5.17
CA GLU A 98 10.65 9.69 -5.24
C GLU A 98 11.38 9.65 -3.88
N THR A 99 10.71 9.99 -2.78
CA THR A 99 11.31 9.94 -1.43
C THR A 99 10.94 8.68 -0.66
N THR A 100 10.16 7.79 -1.26
CA THR A 100 9.68 6.56 -0.61
C THR A 100 10.85 5.67 -0.21
N LYS A 101 10.92 5.37 1.08
CA LYS A 101 11.94 4.49 1.66
C LYS A 101 11.29 3.37 2.45
N ARG A 102 11.81 2.16 2.29
CA ARG A 102 11.45 1.03 3.15
C ARG A 102 12.13 1.21 4.50
N THR A 103 11.38 1.02 5.57
CA THR A 103 11.93 0.97 6.93
C THR A 103 12.38 -0.46 7.29
N GLU A 104 13.15 -0.59 8.35
CA GLU A 104 13.49 -1.92 8.92
C GLU A 104 12.33 -2.50 9.76
N GLN A 105 11.34 -1.67 10.07
CA GLN A 105 10.17 -2.10 10.84
C GLN A 105 9.27 -2.99 9.98
N VAL A 106 8.68 -3.98 10.63
CA VAL A 106 7.70 -4.88 10.04
C VAL A 106 6.39 -4.80 10.82
N PHE A 107 5.31 -5.22 10.21
CA PHE A 107 4.01 -5.33 10.86
C PHE A 107 3.36 -6.65 10.45
N PRO A 108 2.51 -7.25 11.30
CA PRO A 108 1.81 -8.47 10.95
C PRO A 108 0.77 -8.20 9.87
N ALA A 109 0.85 -8.94 8.77
CA ALA A 109 -0.17 -8.95 7.73
C ALA A 109 -0.26 -10.32 7.07
N GLN A 110 -1.47 -10.69 6.67
CA GLN A 110 -1.74 -11.95 6.01
C GLN A 110 -2.74 -11.72 4.87
N GLY A 111 -2.40 -12.20 3.69
CA GLY A 111 -3.26 -12.23 2.53
C GLY A 111 -3.77 -13.63 2.23
N GLN A 112 -5.01 -13.72 1.77
CA GLN A 112 -5.64 -14.93 1.27
C GLN A 112 -6.35 -14.63 -0.04
N TYR A 113 -6.08 -15.45 -1.05
CA TYR A 113 -6.82 -15.43 -2.31
C TYR A 113 -7.80 -16.61 -2.35
N ALA A 114 -9.06 -16.33 -2.60
CA ALA A 114 -10.07 -17.35 -2.76
C ALA A 114 -11.21 -16.85 -3.66
N THR A 115 -11.69 -17.70 -4.54
CA THR A 115 -12.90 -17.45 -5.37
C THR A 115 -12.84 -16.10 -6.12
N GLY A 116 -11.71 -15.75 -6.70
CA GLY A 116 -11.56 -14.51 -7.47
C GLY A 116 -11.52 -13.25 -6.61
N LYS A 117 -11.04 -13.37 -5.35
CA LYS A 117 -10.92 -12.25 -4.42
C LYS A 117 -9.68 -12.37 -3.56
N TRP A 118 -9.04 -11.26 -3.32
CA TRP A 118 -8.08 -11.10 -2.25
C TRP A 118 -8.76 -10.60 -0.98
N ALA A 119 -8.28 -11.09 0.16
CA ALA A 119 -8.57 -10.58 1.49
C ALA A 119 -7.25 -10.45 2.25
N VAL A 120 -6.85 -9.23 2.56
CA VAL A 120 -5.62 -8.94 3.30
C VAL A 120 -5.97 -8.32 4.64
N THR A 121 -5.51 -8.94 5.70
CA THR A 121 -5.64 -8.42 7.07
C THR A 121 -4.31 -7.90 7.54
N MET A 122 -4.30 -6.67 8.02
CA MET A 122 -3.14 -5.94 8.53
C MET A 122 -3.37 -5.62 10.01
N GLN A 123 -2.40 -5.91 10.88
CA GLN A 123 -2.39 -5.45 12.26
C GLN A 123 -1.53 -4.20 12.37
N LEU A 124 -2.16 -3.09 12.68
CA LEU A 124 -1.53 -1.77 12.78
C LEU A 124 -1.46 -1.33 14.24
N PRO A 125 -0.61 -0.34 14.57
CA PRO A 125 -0.73 0.37 15.84
C PRO A 125 -2.16 0.86 16.07
N ASP A 126 -2.47 1.21 17.32
CA ASP A 126 -3.80 1.72 17.63
C ASP A 126 -4.08 3.02 16.87
N LEU A 127 -5.03 2.95 15.94
CA LEU A 127 -5.49 4.09 15.16
C LEU A 127 -6.85 4.54 15.70
N PRO A 128 -6.96 5.77 16.21
CA PRO A 128 -8.24 6.31 16.68
C PRO A 128 -9.31 6.30 15.57
N PRO A 129 -10.62 6.22 15.94
CA PRO A 129 -11.69 6.50 15.00
C PRO A 129 -11.52 7.86 14.37
N GLY A 130 -11.84 7.97 13.08
CA GLY A 130 -11.68 9.21 12.34
C GLY A 130 -10.28 9.48 11.80
N THR A 131 -9.27 8.64 12.12
CA THR A 131 -7.94 8.75 11.50
C THR A 131 -8.08 8.74 9.98
N PRO A 132 -7.57 9.76 9.26
CA PRO A 132 -7.58 9.77 7.81
C PRO A 132 -6.71 8.65 7.26
N VAL A 133 -7.29 7.85 6.37
CA VAL A 133 -6.60 6.76 5.67
C VAL A 133 -6.83 6.85 4.17
N ALA A 134 -5.86 6.47 3.38
CA ALA A 134 -6.01 6.25 1.94
C ALA A 134 -5.55 4.83 1.60
N VAL A 135 -6.26 4.18 0.69
CA VAL A 135 -6.00 2.78 0.30
C VAL A 135 -5.53 2.74 -1.14
N ALA A 136 -4.60 1.87 -1.45
CA ALA A 136 -4.19 1.57 -2.81
C ALA A 136 -4.20 0.07 -3.08
N ILE A 137 -4.51 -0.32 -4.33
CA ILE A 137 -4.54 -1.70 -4.83
C ILE A 137 -3.77 -1.73 -6.14
N TRP A 138 -2.91 -2.72 -6.29
CA TRP A 138 -2.20 -3.05 -7.54
C TRP A 138 -2.67 -4.43 -8.01
N ASN A 139 -3.08 -4.51 -9.28
CA ASN A 139 -3.41 -5.77 -9.95
C ASN A 139 -2.23 -6.16 -10.84
N GLY A 140 -1.55 -7.23 -10.48
CA GLY A 140 -0.33 -7.68 -11.14
C GLY A 140 -0.54 -8.05 -12.60
N SER A 141 -1.69 -8.68 -12.94
CA SER A 141 -2.03 -9.06 -14.31
C SER A 141 -2.34 -7.87 -15.22
N GLN A 142 -2.67 -6.72 -14.65
CA GLN A 142 -2.86 -5.46 -15.39
C GLN A 142 -1.59 -4.62 -15.47
N LEU A 143 -0.46 -5.18 -15.07
CA LEU A 143 0.82 -4.49 -15.01
C LEU A 143 0.81 -3.26 -14.10
N ASP A 144 -0.02 -3.32 -13.05
CA ASP A 144 -0.04 -2.26 -12.06
C ASP A 144 1.24 -2.33 -11.23
N ARG A 145 1.95 -1.19 -11.19
CA ARG A 145 3.18 -1.02 -10.43
C ARG A 145 3.39 0.45 -10.08
N ASP A 146 3.98 0.70 -8.93
CA ASP A 146 4.39 2.03 -8.46
C ASP A 146 3.26 3.08 -8.55
N GLY A 147 3.33 3.99 -9.51
CA GLY A 147 2.32 5.03 -9.74
C GLY A 147 1.04 4.53 -10.39
N ARG A 148 1.10 3.41 -11.12
CA ARG A 148 -0.07 2.80 -11.75
C ARG A 148 -0.76 1.87 -10.76
N LYS A 149 -1.89 2.31 -10.23
CA LYS A 149 -2.68 1.62 -9.22
C LYS A 149 -4.06 2.21 -9.09
N TYR A 150 -4.98 1.46 -8.52
CA TYR A 150 -6.24 2.00 -8.00
C TYR A 150 -6.00 2.58 -6.62
N PHE A 151 -6.49 3.78 -6.33
CA PHE A 151 -6.36 4.38 -5.01
C PHE A 151 -7.60 5.18 -4.62
N SER A 152 -7.84 5.25 -3.31
CA SER A 152 -8.90 6.09 -2.74
C SER A 152 -8.41 7.50 -2.45
N ILE A 153 -9.34 8.43 -2.33
CA ILE A 153 -9.08 9.67 -1.60
C ILE A 153 -8.96 9.38 -0.09
N TRP A 154 -8.53 10.37 0.69
CA TRP A 154 -8.55 10.28 2.14
C TRP A 154 -9.97 10.05 2.68
N GLN A 155 -10.11 9.09 3.56
CA GLN A 155 -11.37 8.73 4.21
C GLN A 155 -11.13 8.58 5.72
N PRO A 156 -12.09 8.99 6.56
CA PRO A 156 -11.96 8.71 7.99
C PRO A 156 -12.10 7.21 8.25
N LEU A 157 -11.22 6.68 9.09
CA LEU A 157 -11.29 5.30 9.55
C LEU A 157 -12.53 5.15 10.45
N ARG A 158 -13.49 4.35 10.05
CA ARG A 158 -14.76 4.10 10.73
C ARG A 158 -14.71 2.85 11.60
#